data_a8d9eb52869658bb2a0dfc185c0a544d
#
_entry.id   a8d9eb52869658bb2a0dfc185c0a544d
#
_cell.length_a   1.000
_cell.length_b   1.000
_cell.length_c   1.000
_cell.angle_alpha   90.00
_cell.angle_beta   90.00
_cell.angle_gamma   90.00
#
_symmetry.space_group_name_H-M   'P 1'
#
loop_
_entity.id
_entity.type
_entity.pdbx_description
1 polymer ?
#
loop_
_entity_poly.entity_id
_entity_poly.type
_entity_poly.pdbx_seq_one_letter_code
_entity_poly.pdbx_strand_id
1 'polypeptide(L)'
;MNLYFARHAQSLGNVSPGESGADPDLTEMGMEQARQLGIRLSALRFDCIISSPLARALATANEVAVRQEGGAAAVELLPDLMECGTPAGFVPRPFEQLRKICPTAVPYTLPTAAGGGESLLEEFDDNAYFLARAYRNVGYLRRRFQGEENILVVSHGSFLSRLVACALRFPYPEHFNFSHENTGLTLVRYLIDNGHPHTKLGFLNDTSHLYRAGLVKGV
;
A
#
# COMPACT_ATOMS: atom_id res chain seq x y z
N MET A 1 -9.66 -2.67 14.36
CA MET A 1 -9.15 -2.15 13.08
C MET A 1 -8.70 -3.29 12.18
N ASN A 2 -9.09 -3.26 10.92
CA ASN A 2 -8.68 -4.21 9.88
C ASN A 2 -7.79 -3.47 8.86
N LEU A 3 -6.53 -3.88 8.76
CA LEU A 3 -5.58 -3.36 7.77
C LEU A 3 -5.50 -4.31 6.58
N TYR A 4 -5.98 -3.84 5.44
CA TYR A 4 -5.83 -4.49 4.15
C TYR A 4 -4.63 -3.88 3.44
N PHE A 5 -3.64 -4.67 3.10
CA PHE A 5 -2.47 -4.28 2.33
C PHE A 5 -2.58 -4.87 0.93
N ALA A 6 -2.43 -4.05 -0.10
CA ALA A 6 -2.43 -4.48 -1.48
C ALA A 6 -1.17 -3.98 -2.20
N ARG A 7 -0.49 -4.86 -2.92
CA ARG A 7 0.54 -4.43 -3.87
C ARG A 7 -0.12 -3.82 -5.10
N HIS A 8 0.52 -2.80 -5.67
CA HIS A 8 0.09 -2.27 -6.96
C HIS A 8 0.01 -3.37 -8.03
N ALA A 9 -0.85 -3.18 -9.02
CA ALA A 9 -0.99 -4.05 -10.19
C ALA A 9 0.27 -4.01 -11.08
N GLN A 10 0.38 -4.91 -12.05
CA GLN A 10 1.55 -5.00 -12.93
C GLN A 10 1.81 -3.67 -13.62
N SER A 11 3.04 -3.18 -13.51
CA SER A 11 3.52 -1.96 -14.13
C SER A 11 4.54 -2.25 -15.25
N LEU A 12 4.80 -1.26 -16.09
CA LEU A 12 5.87 -1.33 -17.08
C LEU A 12 7.22 -1.66 -16.45
N GLY A 13 7.48 -1.17 -15.21
CA GLY A 13 8.68 -1.54 -14.47
C GLY A 13 8.76 -2.99 -14.02
N ASN A 14 7.65 -3.73 -13.96
CA ASN A 14 7.66 -5.16 -13.68
C ASN A 14 8.00 -6.02 -14.91
N VAL A 15 7.69 -5.53 -16.12
CA VAL A 15 7.91 -6.28 -17.38
C VAL A 15 9.18 -5.85 -18.10
N SER A 16 9.63 -4.59 -17.90
CA SER A 16 10.86 -4.03 -18.49
C SER A 16 11.66 -3.26 -17.42
N PRO A 17 12.29 -3.96 -16.47
CA PRO A 17 13.08 -3.33 -15.42
C PRO A 17 14.21 -2.47 -16.02
N GLY A 18 14.34 -1.23 -15.53
CA GLY A 18 15.40 -0.32 -15.97
C GLY A 18 15.08 0.55 -17.18
N GLU A 19 14.06 0.22 -17.99
CA GLU A 19 13.70 0.97 -19.20
C GLU A 19 12.55 1.95 -18.99
N SER A 20 11.77 1.80 -17.93
CA SER A 20 10.48 2.48 -17.73
C SER A 20 10.52 3.66 -16.76
N GLY A 21 11.72 4.11 -16.35
CA GLY A 21 11.88 5.23 -15.41
C GLY A 21 11.51 4.86 -13.96
N ALA A 22 11.54 5.87 -13.08
CA ALA A 22 11.34 5.67 -11.64
C ALA A 22 9.84 5.54 -11.25
N ASP A 23 8.93 6.06 -12.06
CA ASP A 23 7.47 6.01 -11.79
C ASP A 23 6.69 5.49 -13.02
N PRO A 24 6.86 4.20 -13.36
CA PRO A 24 6.17 3.59 -14.50
C PRO A 24 4.67 3.43 -14.26
N ASP A 25 3.89 3.60 -15.33
CA ASP A 25 2.45 3.35 -15.35
C ASP A 25 2.14 1.84 -15.33
N LEU A 26 0.86 1.50 -15.15
CA LEU A 26 0.37 0.13 -15.27
C LEU A 26 0.43 -0.34 -16.74
N THR A 27 0.63 -1.64 -16.93
CA THR A 27 0.41 -2.30 -18.22
C THR A 27 -1.10 -2.50 -18.45
N GLU A 28 -1.51 -2.90 -19.66
CA GLU A 28 -2.90 -3.30 -19.93
C GLU A 28 -3.33 -4.45 -19.00
N MET A 29 -2.47 -5.45 -18.82
CA MET A 29 -2.68 -6.53 -17.86
C MET A 29 -2.82 -5.98 -16.44
N GLY A 30 -2.00 -5.00 -16.06
CA GLY A 30 -2.07 -4.36 -14.75
C GLY A 30 -3.38 -3.59 -14.54
N MET A 31 -3.87 -2.90 -15.55
CA MET A 31 -5.17 -2.24 -15.47
C MET A 31 -6.30 -3.24 -15.20
N GLU A 32 -6.29 -4.39 -15.87
CA GLU A 32 -7.27 -5.44 -15.63
C GLU A 32 -7.11 -6.07 -14.24
N GLN A 33 -5.88 -6.32 -13.77
CA GLN A 33 -5.63 -6.79 -12.41
C GLN A 33 -6.18 -5.81 -11.36
N ALA A 34 -5.93 -4.50 -11.53
CA ALA A 34 -6.45 -3.46 -10.65
C ALA A 34 -7.98 -3.44 -10.64
N ARG A 35 -8.61 -3.58 -11.81
CA ARG A 35 -10.06 -3.67 -11.96
C ARG A 35 -10.63 -4.87 -11.20
N GLN A 36 -9.98 -6.05 -11.29
CA GLN A 36 -10.40 -7.26 -10.59
C GLN A 36 -10.25 -7.12 -9.06
N LEU A 37 -9.20 -6.45 -8.60
CA LEU A 37 -9.07 -6.10 -7.18
C LEU A 37 -10.22 -5.20 -6.73
N GLY A 38 -10.56 -4.18 -7.51
CA GLY A 38 -11.68 -3.29 -7.24
C GLY A 38 -13.01 -4.03 -7.16
N ILE A 39 -13.29 -4.97 -8.08
CA ILE A 39 -14.49 -5.82 -8.06
C ILE A 39 -14.50 -6.69 -6.78
N ARG A 40 -13.39 -7.35 -6.46
CA ARG A 40 -13.27 -8.15 -5.24
C ARG A 40 -13.60 -7.37 -3.98
N LEU A 41 -13.14 -6.13 -3.91
CA LEU A 41 -13.26 -5.29 -2.73
C LEU A 41 -14.54 -4.43 -2.71
N SER A 42 -15.37 -4.46 -3.75
CA SER A 42 -16.58 -3.64 -3.86
C SER A 42 -17.64 -3.95 -2.78
N ALA A 43 -17.66 -5.17 -2.27
CA ALA A 43 -18.55 -5.58 -1.17
C ALA A 43 -18.03 -5.17 0.22
N LEU A 44 -16.81 -4.65 0.32
CA LEU A 44 -16.22 -4.13 1.55
C LEU A 44 -16.27 -2.62 1.52
N ARG A 45 -16.85 -2.02 2.56
CA ARG A 45 -16.73 -0.58 2.77
C ARG A 45 -15.40 -0.29 3.47
N PHE A 46 -14.58 0.56 2.85
CA PHE A 46 -13.38 1.10 3.46
C PHE A 46 -13.66 2.46 4.10
N ASP A 47 -13.26 2.62 5.36
CA ASP A 47 -13.33 3.90 6.08
C ASP A 47 -12.21 4.84 5.64
N CYS A 48 -11.12 4.27 5.14
CA CYS A 48 -10.01 5.03 4.57
C CYS A 48 -9.27 4.20 3.51
N ILE A 49 -8.91 4.84 2.40
CA ILE A 49 -8.01 4.28 1.37
C ILE A 49 -6.77 5.16 1.33
N ILE A 50 -5.61 4.57 1.55
CA ILE A 50 -4.31 5.25 1.56
C ILE A 50 -3.44 4.62 0.48
N SER A 51 -2.78 5.43 -0.33
CA SER A 51 -1.92 4.96 -1.41
C SER A 51 -0.56 5.64 -1.41
N SER A 52 0.45 4.90 -1.85
CA SER A 52 1.68 5.49 -2.37
C SER A 52 1.34 6.49 -3.49
N PRO A 53 2.03 7.63 -3.60
CA PRO A 53 1.82 8.58 -4.68
C PRO A 53 2.38 8.12 -6.04
N LEU A 54 3.08 6.98 -6.11
CA LEU A 54 3.56 6.43 -7.38
C LEU A 54 2.39 6.00 -8.26
N ALA A 55 2.43 6.37 -9.55
CA ALA A 55 1.32 6.24 -10.50
C ALA A 55 0.67 4.84 -10.50
N ARG A 56 1.48 3.79 -10.51
CA ARG A 56 1.02 2.39 -10.49
C ARG A 56 0.22 2.04 -9.24
N ALA A 57 0.61 2.53 -8.07
CA ALA A 57 -0.10 2.30 -6.82
C ALA A 57 -1.39 3.12 -6.77
N LEU A 58 -1.32 4.37 -7.17
CA LEU A 58 -2.48 5.26 -7.21
C LEU A 58 -3.53 4.79 -8.20
N ALA A 59 -3.14 4.34 -9.41
CA ALA A 59 -4.06 3.77 -10.39
C ALA A 59 -4.75 2.50 -9.84
N THR A 60 -4.01 1.67 -9.11
CA THR A 60 -4.58 0.48 -8.44
C THR A 60 -5.58 0.87 -7.35
N ALA A 61 -5.26 1.87 -6.53
CA ALA A 61 -6.15 2.38 -5.49
C ALA A 61 -7.41 3.01 -6.07
N ASN A 62 -7.29 3.73 -7.20
CA ASN A 62 -8.43 4.33 -7.90
C ASN A 62 -9.46 3.28 -8.31
N GLU A 63 -9.03 2.12 -8.83
CA GLU A 63 -9.94 1.05 -9.24
C GLU A 63 -10.76 0.48 -8.07
N VAL A 64 -10.24 0.53 -6.85
CA VAL A 64 -10.99 0.21 -5.64
C VAL A 64 -11.90 1.36 -5.23
N ALA A 65 -11.37 2.59 -5.23
CA ALA A 65 -12.08 3.78 -4.77
C ALA A 65 -13.37 4.05 -5.57
N VAL A 66 -13.32 3.92 -6.90
CA VAL A 66 -14.48 4.16 -7.78
C VAL A 66 -15.59 3.11 -7.65
N ARG A 67 -15.31 1.99 -6.99
CA ARG A 67 -16.28 0.90 -6.77
C ARG A 67 -16.79 0.81 -5.34
N GLN A 68 -16.46 1.79 -4.50
CA GLN A 68 -17.01 1.83 -3.15
C GLN A 68 -18.50 2.19 -3.18
N GLU A 69 -19.27 1.54 -2.30
CA GLU A 69 -20.68 1.84 -2.11
C GLU A 69 -20.87 3.30 -1.66
N GLY A 70 -21.80 4.02 -2.27
CA GLY A 70 -22.07 5.43 -1.97
C GLY A 70 -21.27 6.42 -2.80
N GLY A 71 -20.45 5.96 -3.75
CA GLY A 71 -19.65 6.78 -4.67
C GLY A 71 -18.15 6.63 -4.47
N ALA A 72 -17.38 7.28 -5.34
CA ALA A 72 -15.93 7.16 -5.31
C ALA A 72 -15.33 7.69 -3.99
N ALA A 73 -14.66 6.81 -3.25
CA ALA A 73 -14.01 7.16 -1.99
C ALA A 73 -12.76 8.04 -2.21
N ALA A 74 -12.45 8.90 -1.26
CA ALA A 74 -11.20 9.65 -1.26
C ALA A 74 -9.99 8.71 -1.09
N VAL A 75 -8.90 8.99 -1.82
CA VAL A 75 -7.63 8.27 -1.72
C VAL A 75 -6.58 9.22 -1.15
N GLU A 76 -6.13 8.96 0.06
CA GLU A 76 -5.09 9.74 0.73
C GLU A 76 -3.71 9.33 0.21
N LEU A 77 -2.91 10.30 -0.23
CA LEU A 77 -1.55 10.04 -0.74
C LEU A 77 -0.51 10.14 0.38
N LEU A 78 0.13 9.03 0.71
CA LEU A 78 1.17 8.99 1.73
C LEU A 78 2.54 8.67 1.10
N PRO A 79 3.46 9.67 0.99
CA PRO A 79 4.79 9.48 0.42
C PRO A 79 5.61 8.38 1.09
N ASP A 80 5.42 8.21 2.39
CA ASP A 80 6.08 7.14 3.17
C ASP A 80 5.71 5.72 2.71
N LEU A 81 4.74 5.54 1.80
CA LEU A 81 4.37 4.24 1.22
C LEU A 81 5.09 3.93 -0.10
N MET A 82 6.02 4.78 -0.58
CA MET A 82 6.79 4.52 -1.80
C MET A 82 7.68 3.28 -1.66
N GLU A 83 8.10 2.70 -2.78
CA GLU A 83 8.94 1.50 -2.82
C GLU A 83 10.32 1.74 -2.20
N CYS A 84 10.91 0.68 -1.65
CA CYS A 84 12.25 0.71 -1.07
C CYS A 84 13.34 1.14 -2.07
N GLY A 85 13.24 0.74 -3.32
CA GLY A 85 14.20 1.09 -4.36
C GLY A 85 13.95 2.44 -5.06
N THR A 86 13.07 3.29 -4.53
CA THR A 86 12.87 4.64 -5.09
C THR A 86 14.13 5.48 -4.87
N PRO A 87 14.71 6.09 -5.93
CA PRO A 87 15.96 6.85 -5.80
C PRO A 87 15.86 7.97 -4.76
N ALA A 88 16.95 8.25 -4.07
CA ALA A 88 17.03 9.39 -3.16
C ALA A 88 16.77 10.70 -3.93
N GLY A 89 15.99 11.59 -3.32
CA GLY A 89 15.59 12.85 -3.98
C GLY A 89 14.52 12.71 -5.06
N PHE A 90 13.97 11.50 -5.27
CA PHE A 90 12.85 11.32 -6.19
C PHE A 90 11.63 12.13 -5.72
N VAL A 91 11.09 12.92 -6.64
CA VAL A 91 9.85 13.68 -6.41
C VAL A 91 8.73 13.01 -7.20
N PRO A 92 7.62 12.62 -6.55
CA PRO A 92 6.44 12.12 -7.25
C PRO A 92 5.90 13.11 -8.27
N ARG A 93 5.09 12.64 -9.20
CA ARG A 93 4.40 13.49 -10.17
C ARG A 93 3.68 14.66 -9.47
N PRO A 94 3.60 15.85 -10.07
CA PRO A 94 2.80 16.95 -9.53
C PRO A 94 1.37 16.53 -9.20
N PHE A 95 0.79 17.06 -8.13
CA PHE A 95 -0.51 16.65 -7.63
C PHE A 95 -1.62 16.72 -8.70
N GLU A 96 -1.58 17.73 -9.58
CA GLU A 96 -2.51 17.85 -10.69
C GLU A 96 -2.43 16.67 -11.70
N GLN A 97 -1.24 16.08 -11.87
CA GLN A 97 -1.09 14.87 -12.68
C GLN A 97 -1.60 13.63 -11.94
N LEU A 98 -1.38 13.55 -10.62
CA LEU A 98 -1.91 12.47 -9.80
C LEU A 98 -3.44 12.47 -9.78
N ARG A 99 -4.08 13.65 -9.77
CA ARG A 99 -5.53 13.78 -9.88
C ARG A 99 -6.11 13.35 -11.24
N LYS A 100 -5.31 13.34 -12.29
CA LYS A 100 -5.74 12.74 -13.57
C LYS A 100 -5.80 11.21 -13.51
N ILE A 101 -4.95 10.60 -12.66
CA ILE A 101 -4.96 9.14 -12.42
C ILE A 101 -6.09 8.77 -11.45
N CYS A 102 -6.24 9.54 -10.38
CA CYS A 102 -7.27 9.34 -9.35
C CYS A 102 -7.93 10.68 -9.02
N PRO A 103 -9.11 10.97 -9.58
CA PRO A 103 -9.79 12.26 -9.35
C PRO A 103 -10.12 12.55 -7.88
N THR A 104 -10.29 11.51 -7.07
CA THR A 104 -10.56 11.59 -5.62
C THR A 104 -9.30 11.60 -4.77
N ALA A 105 -8.10 11.67 -5.38
CA ALA A 105 -6.86 11.78 -4.64
C ALA A 105 -6.85 13.07 -3.80
N VAL A 106 -6.45 12.94 -2.55
CA VAL A 106 -6.26 14.06 -1.63
C VAL A 106 -4.84 14.03 -1.07
N PRO A 107 -4.21 15.21 -0.90
CA PRO A 107 -2.90 15.25 -0.26
C PRO A 107 -3.02 14.74 1.16
N TYR A 108 -2.07 13.94 1.56
CA TYR A 108 -1.96 13.55 2.94
C TYR A 108 -1.28 14.67 3.74
N THR A 109 -1.96 15.18 4.72
CA THR A 109 -1.37 16.05 5.72
C THR A 109 -0.88 15.17 6.87
N LEU A 110 0.40 14.77 6.84
CA LEU A 110 1.03 14.28 8.06
C LEU A 110 0.83 15.36 9.13
N PRO A 111 0.38 15.01 10.33
CA PRO A 111 0.63 15.87 11.46
C PRO A 111 2.15 16.08 11.46
N THR A 112 2.59 17.28 11.13
CA THR A 112 3.98 17.64 11.25
C THR A 112 4.37 17.29 12.67
N ALA A 113 5.22 16.28 12.86
CA ALA A 113 5.98 16.18 14.07
C ALA A 113 6.67 17.54 14.19
N ALA A 114 6.31 18.29 15.22
CA ALA A 114 6.92 19.57 15.50
C ALA A 114 8.43 19.33 15.66
N GLY A 115 9.20 19.75 14.69
CA GLY A 115 10.62 19.54 14.60
C GLY A 115 11.00 19.30 13.14
N GLY A 116 11.44 20.34 12.46
CA GLY A 116 11.99 20.26 11.12
C GLY A 116 13.07 19.17 11.06
N GLY A 117 12.69 18.05 10.50
CA GLY A 117 13.59 16.94 10.23
C GLY A 117 14.19 17.11 8.85
N GLU A 118 15.16 18.00 8.70
CA GLU A 118 16.16 17.83 7.69
C GLU A 118 16.82 16.47 7.92
N SER A 119 16.78 15.64 6.90
CA SER A 119 17.69 14.55 6.55
C SER A 119 18.55 13.97 7.69
N LEU A 120 17.93 13.21 8.57
CA LEU A 120 18.66 12.20 9.37
C LEU A 120 18.97 10.93 8.55
N LEU A 121 18.92 11.02 7.22
CA LEU A 121 18.83 9.88 6.31
C LEU A 121 20.18 9.48 5.70
N GLU A 122 21.25 10.23 5.96
CA GLU A 122 22.56 9.97 5.34
C GLU A 122 23.41 8.92 6.07
N GLU A 123 23.00 8.43 7.25
CA GLU A 123 23.82 7.52 8.07
C GLU A 123 23.18 6.15 8.33
N PHE A 124 21.98 5.86 7.85
CA PHE A 124 21.36 4.56 8.07
C PHE A 124 21.57 3.63 6.86
N ASP A 125 21.95 2.38 7.13
CA ASP A 125 21.75 1.25 6.23
C ASP A 125 20.33 1.31 5.66
N ASP A 126 20.20 1.17 4.36
CA ASP A 126 18.92 1.24 3.62
C ASP A 126 17.83 0.41 4.30
N ASN A 127 18.20 -0.75 4.87
CA ASN A 127 17.26 -1.63 5.55
C ASN A 127 16.74 -1.04 6.86
N ALA A 128 17.60 -0.44 7.68
CA ALA A 128 17.20 0.23 8.93
C ALA A 128 16.28 1.42 8.67
N TYR A 129 16.57 2.19 7.62
CA TYR A 129 15.71 3.29 7.19
C TYR A 129 14.30 2.80 6.79
N PHE A 130 14.21 1.77 5.96
CA PHE A 130 12.91 1.25 5.51
C PHE A 130 12.13 0.59 6.64
N LEU A 131 12.79 -0.03 7.60
CA LEU A 131 12.14 -0.54 8.81
C LEU A 131 11.61 0.59 9.69
N ALA A 132 12.40 1.62 9.95
CA ALA A 132 11.95 2.79 10.71
C ALA A 132 10.73 3.44 10.05
N ARG A 133 10.74 3.55 8.71
CA ARG A 133 9.61 4.04 7.91
C ARG A 133 8.38 3.14 8.07
N ALA A 134 8.54 1.81 8.03
CA ALA A 134 7.46 0.85 8.22
C ALA A 134 6.87 0.93 9.63
N TYR A 135 7.68 0.99 10.68
CA TYR A 135 7.23 1.17 12.06
C TYR A 135 6.47 2.48 12.26
N ARG A 136 6.96 3.59 11.68
CA ARG A 136 6.29 4.89 11.73
C ARG A 136 4.90 4.82 11.10
N ASN A 137 4.78 4.20 9.91
CA ASN A 137 3.50 4.03 9.22
C ASN A 137 2.52 3.16 10.03
N VAL A 138 2.95 1.99 10.49
CA VAL A 138 2.10 1.11 11.31
C VAL A 138 1.68 1.80 12.61
N GLY A 139 2.62 2.48 13.27
CA GLY A 139 2.34 3.27 14.48
C GLY A 139 1.34 4.39 14.24
N TYR A 140 1.45 5.08 13.10
CA TYR A 140 0.50 6.10 12.68
C TYR A 140 -0.90 5.52 12.48
N LEU A 141 -1.03 4.47 11.68
CA LEU A 141 -2.33 3.82 11.41
C LEU A 141 -3.00 3.38 12.71
N ARG A 142 -2.25 2.77 13.62
CA ARG A 142 -2.77 2.31 14.92
C ARG A 142 -3.18 3.46 15.87
N ARG A 143 -2.57 4.63 15.76
CA ARG A 143 -3.00 5.80 16.55
C ARG A 143 -4.24 6.47 15.96
N ARG A 144 -4.33 6.48 14.63
CA ARG A 144 -5.46 7.13 13.92
C ARG A 144 -6.74 6.30 13.99
N PHE A 145 -6.62 4.99 13.88
CA PHE A 145 -7.74 4.06 13.79
C PHE A 145 -7.72 3.09 14.97
N GLN A 146 -8.69 3.20 15.87
CA GLN A 146 -8.71 2.47 17.13
C GLN A 146 -9.96 1.59 17.32
N GLY A 147 -10.89 1.62 16.37
CA GLY A 147 -12.14 0.85 16.37
C GLY A 147 -12.11 -0.36 15.45
N GLU A 148 -13.19 -0.57 14.71
CA GLU A 148 -13.38 -1.69 13.77
C GLU A 148 -13.21 -1.28 12.31
N GLU A 149 -12.60 -0.13 12.06
CA GLU A 149 -12.43 0.44 10.72
C GLU A 149 -11.71 -0.52 9.78
N ASN A 150 -12.13 -0.50 8.52
CA ASN A 150 -11.46 -1.15 7.39
C ASN A 150 -10.58 -0.12 6.67
N ILE A 151 -9.28 -0.33 6.67
CA ILE A 151 -8.30 0.55 6.05
C ILE A 151 -7.61 -0.21 4.93
N LEU A 152 -7.66 0.34 3.70
CA LEU A 152 -6.87 -0.17 2.58
C LEU A 152 -5.59 0.64 2.43
N VAL A 153 -4.47 -0.04 2.35
CA VAL A 153 -3.14 0.53 2.08
C VAL A 153 -2.61 -0.08 0.79
N VAL A 154 -2.44 0.75 -0.25
CA VAL A 154 -1.88 0.33 -1.54
C VAL A 154 -0.43 0.79 -1.65
N SER A 155 0.49 -0.16 -1.81
CA SER A 155 1.92 0.09 -1.82
C SER A 155 2.67 -0.91 -2.74
N HIS A 156 3.91 -1.25 -2.43
CA HIS A 156 4.84 -1.97 -3.29
C HIS A 156 5.39 -3.21 -2.61
N GLY A 157 5.93 -4.15 -3.40
CA GLY A 157 6.30 -5.47 -2.92
C GLY A 157 7.29 -5.47 -1.76
N SER A 158 8.43 -4.82 -1.93
CA SER A 158 9.48 -4.82 -0.91
C SER A 158 9.09 -4.03 0.34
N PHE A 159 8.39 -2.91 0.17
CA PHE A 159 7.94 -2.12 1.31
C PHE A 159 6.79 -2.79 2.07
N LEU A 160 5.85 -3.44 1.36
CA LEU A 160 4.77 -4.21 1.99
C LEU A 160 5.30 -5.36 2.84
N SER A 161 6.37 -6.04 2.41
CA SER A 161 7.00 -7.07 3.22
C SER A 161 7.38 -6.55 4.61
N ARG A 162 8.00 -5.36 4.66
CA ARG A 162 8.37 -4.71 5.92
C ARG A 162 7.16 -4.21 6.71
N LEU A 163 6.17 -3.61 6.03
CA LEU A 163 4.94 -3.16 6.67
C LEU A 163 4.19 -4.31 7.35
N VAL A 164 4.05 -5.45 6.66
CA VAL A 164 3.36 -6.63 7.20
C VAL A 164 4.13 -7.22 8.36
N ALA A 165 5.47 -7.35 8.26
CA ALA A 165 6.30 -7.83 9.36
C ALA A 165 6.16 -6.93 10.61
N CYS A 166 6.22 -5.61 10.45
CA CYS A 166 6.00 -4.65 11.54
C CYS A 166 4.57 -4.71 12.08
N ALA A 167 3.56 -4.83 11.22
CA ALA A 167 2.16 -4.93 11.62
C ALA A 167 1.88 -6.19 12.44
N LEU A 168 2.52 -7.31 12.09
CA LEU A 168 2.46 -8.57 12.83
C LEU A 168 3.38 -8.59 14.06
N ARG A 169 4.17 -7.55 14.29
CA ARG A 169 5.11 -7.42 15.41
C ARG A 169 6.17 -8.51 15.44
N PHE A 170 6.69 -8.90 14.28
CA PHE A 170 7.84 -9.81 14.27
C PHE A 170 9.03 -9.19 15.01
N PRO A 171 9.73 -9.96 15.85
CA PRO A 171 10.83 -9.43 16.66
C PRO A 171 12.05 -8.99 15.83
N TYR A 172 12.21 -9.58 14.65
CA TYR A 172 13.29 -9.28 13.70
C TYR A 172 12.71 -9.18 12.29
N PRO A 173 11.95 -8.09 11.99
CA PRO A 173 11.21 -7.96 10.74
C PRO A 173 12.12 -7.95 9.50
N GLU A 174 13.40 -7.61 9.65
CA GLU A 174 14.43 -7.64 8.59
C GLU A 174 14.76 -9.05 8.11
N HIS A 175 14.51 -10.06 8.92
CA HIS A 175 14.76 -11.46 8.58
C HIS A 175 13.59 -12.12 7.84
N PHE A 176 12.48 -11.43 7.71
CA PHE A 176 11.27 -11.95 7.04
C PHE A 176 11.02 -11.24 5.72
N ASN A 177 10.79 -12.03 4.70
CA ASN A 177 10.38 -11.55 3.40
C ASN A 177 9.02 -12.17 3.04
N PHE A 178 7.98 -11.36 3.13
CA PHE A 178 6.64 -11.72 2.69
C PHE A 178 6.49 -11.37 1.21
N SER A 179 6.41 -12.39 0.36
CA SER A 179 6.16 -12.16 -1.06
C SER A 179 4.76 -11.57 -1.28
N HIS A 180 4.68 -10.58 -2.15
CA HIS A 180 3.42 -9.99 -2.57
C HIS A 180 3.38 -9.94 -4.09
N GLU A 181 2.46 -10.68 -4.69
CA GLU A 181 2.15 -10.63 -6.11
C GLU A 181 1.43 -9.31 -6.46
N ASN A 182 1.41 -8.96 -7.75
CA ASN A 182 0.63 -7.80 -8.19
C ASN A 182 -0.84 -7.96 -7.78
N THR A 183 -1.41 -6.95 -7.15
CA THR A 183 -2.73 -6.95 -6.51
C THR A 183 -2.94 -7.99 -5.41
N GLY A 184 -1.89 -8.71 -4.99
CA GLY A 184 -1.95 -9.61 -3.84
C GLY A 184 -2.39 -8.87 -2.59
N LEU A 185 -3.41 -9.42 -1.93
CA LEU A 185 -4.08 -8.81 -0.77
C LEU A 185 -3.68 -9.52 0.51
N THR A 186 -3.35 -8.75 1.54
CA THR A 186 -3.01 -9.25 2.89
C THR A 186 -3.89 -8.56 3.92
N LEU A 187 -4.41 -9.29 4.88
CA LEU A 187 -5.25 -8.78 5.96
C LEU A 187 -4.61 -9.01 7.33
N VAL A 188 -4.32 -7.93 8.02
CA VAL A 188 -3.91 -7.93 9.43
C VAL A 188 -5.01 -7.28 10.27
N ARG A 189 -5.46 -7.95 11.32
CA ARG A 189 -6.49 -7.47 12.24
C ARG A 189 -5.90 -7.16 13.60
N TYR A 190 -6.20 -5.98 14.12
CA TYR A 190 -5.96 -5.64 15.51
C TYR A 190 -7.27 -5.76 16.28
N LEU A 191 -7.29 -6.68 17.21
CA LEU A 191 -8.49 -7.08 17.95
C LEU A 191 -8.25 -6.88 19.45
N ILE A 192 -9.36 -6.73 20.19
CA ILE A 192 -9.36 -6.81 21.64
C ILE A 192 -10.28 -7.98 21.98
N ASP A 193 -9.76 -8.99 22.64
CA ASP A 193 -10.51 -10.14 23.12
C ASP A 193 -10.35 -10.24 24.64
N ASN A 194 -11.47 -10.25 25.37
CA ASN A 194 -11.49 -10.25 26.83
C ASN A 194 -10.57 -9.16 27.46
N GLY A 195 -10.51 -7.98 26.84
CA GLY A 195 -9.68 -6.86 27.28
C GLY A 195 -8.18 -6.97 26.90
N HIS A 196 -7.76 -8.03 26.22
CA HIS A 196 -6.39 -8.25 25.80
C HIS A 196 -6.20 -7.92 24.30
N PRO A 197 -5.28 -7.01 23.95
CA PRO A 197 -4.99 -6.71 22.56
C PRO A 197 -4.19 -7.85 21.90
N HIS A 198 -4.64 -8.29 20.72
CA HIS A 198 -3.89 -9.25 19.91
C HIS A 198 -3.94 -8.89 18.43
N THR A 199 -2.99 -9.44 17.68
CA THR A 199 -2.86 -9.24 16.23
C THR A 199 -3.11 -10.56 15.52
N LYS A 200 -3.96 -10.56 14.49
CA LYS A 200 -4.33 -11.75 13.72
C LYS A 200 -4.02 -11.52 12.24
N LEU A 201 -3.28 -12.44 11.63
CA LEU A 201 -3.17 -12.54 10.18
C LEU A 201 -4.42 -13.24 9.65
N GLY A 202 -5.21 -12.54 8.85
CA GLY A 202 -6.41 -13.11 8.22
C GLY A 202 -6.05 -13.95 7.00
N PHE A 203 -5.28 -13.38 6.10
CA PHE A 203 -4.69 -14.03 4.93
C PHE A 203 -3.47 -13.23 4.48
N LEU A 204 -2.58 -13.87 3.71
CA LEU A 204 -1.36 -13.30 3.17
C LEU A 204 -1.33 -13.50 1.66
N ASN A 205 -1.06 -12.40 0.92
CA ASN A 205 -0.85 -12.43 -0.53
C ASN A 205 -1.94 -13.19 -1.31
N ASP A 206 -3.20 -12.97 -0.96
CA ASP A 206 -4.33 -13.62 -1.61
C ASP A 206 -4.61 -13.00 -2.98
N THR A 207 -4.43 -13.79 -4.04
CA THR A 207 -4.63 -13.44 -5.46
C THR A 207 -5.83 -14.16 -6.07
N SER A 208 -6.76 -14.70 -5.28
CA SER A 208 -7.89 -15.50 -5.76
C SER A 208 -8.77 -14.79 -6.80
N HIS A 209 -8.83 -13.47 -6.77
CA HIS A 209 -9.54 -12.65 -7.76
C HIS A 209 -8.89 -12.73 -9.16
N LEU A 210 -7.56 -12.89 -9.24
CA LEU A 210 -6.84 -13.04 -10.49
C LEU A 210 -7.05 -14.45 -11.10
N TYR A 211 -7.06 -15.48 -10.27
CA TYR A 211 -7.35 -16.86 -10.74
C TYR A 211 -8.75 -16.94 -11.34
N ARG A 212 -9.75 -16.36 -10.70
CA ARG A 212 -11.13 -16.34 -11.21
C ARG A 212 -11.26 -15.60 -12.53
N ALA A 213 -10.41 -14.61 -12.78
CA ALA A 213 -10.39 -13.81 -13.99
C ALA A 213 -9.48 -14.40 -15.09
N GLY A 214 -8.76 -15.50 -14.83
CA GLY A 214 -7.80 -16.08 -15.77
C GLY A 214 -6.54 -15.24 -15.99
N LEU A 215 -6.21 -14.35 -15.06
CA LEU A 215 -5.10 -13.39 -15.15
C LEU A 215 -3.80 -13.90 -14.51
N VAL A 216 -3.81 -15.08 -13.93
CA VAL A 216 -2.62 -15.76 -13.42
C VAL A 216 -2.21 -16.81 -14.41
N LYS A 217 -0.98 -16.73 -14.93
CA LYS A 217 -0.38 -17.87 -15.60
C LYS A 217 -0.13 -18.92 -14.52
N GLY A 218 -0.68 -20.12 -14.71
CA GLY A 218 -0.55 -21.21 -13.74
C GLY A 218 0.91 -21.39 -13.28
N VAL A 219 1.04 -21.70 -12.00
CA VAL A 219 2.28 -22.16 -11.38
C VAL A 219 2.61 -23.53 -11.93
#